data_8a10b723655e506447c444f37b47a21f
#
_entry.id   8a10b723655e506447c444f37b47a21f
#
_cell.length_a   1.000
_cell.length_b   1.000
_cell.length_c   1.000
_cell.angle_alpha   90.00
_cell.angle_beta   90.00
_cell.angle_gamma   90.00
#
_symmetry.space_group_name_H-M   'P 1'
#
loop_
_entity.id
_entity.type
_entity.pdbx_description
1 polymer ?
#
loop_
_entity_poly.entity_id
_entity_poly.type
_entity_poly.pdbx_seq_one_letter_code
_entity_poly.pdbx_strand_id
1 'polypeptide(L)'
;MLQVEHIAKTFGERQVLEDVNLQVNQGDVVVILGPSGSGKTTFLRCLNHLEKADSGRLTLAGKTYDLAKLSKKDILEIRQKTAFVFQHYNLFANKTALENILEGLIVARKVPKEEALKRAESALEKVGLLAYKDYYPSQLSGGQQQRIGIARAIAVKPEVILLDEPTSALD
;
A
#
# COMPACT_ATOMS: atom_id res chain seq x y z
N MET A 1 12.59 -0.92 9.78
CA MET A 1 13.56 -1.17 8.69
C MET A 1 12.94 -2.19 7.74
N LEU A 2 13.03 -1.91 6.43
CA LEU A 2 12.70 -2.85 5.36
C LEU A 2 13.98 -3.12 4.58
N GLN A 3 14.28 -4.39 4.31
CA GLN A 3 15.39 -4.80 3.46
C GLN A 3 14.88 -5.78 2.42
N VAL A 4 15.28 -5.58 1.19
CA VAL A 4 14.93 -6.39 0.02
C VAL A 4 16.22 -6.90 -0.59
N GLU A 5 16.29 -8.19 -0.87
CA GLU A 5 17.47 -8.83 -1.42
C GLU A 5 17.10 -9.77 -2.55
N HIS A 6 17.78 -9.62 -3.68
CA HIS A 6 17.75 -10.51 -4.83
C HIS A 6 16.33 -10.78 -5.39
N ILE A 7 15.45 -9.76 -5.41
CA ILE A 7 14.11 -9.93 -6.00
C ILE A 7 14.26 -10.08 -7.53
N ALA A 8 13.68 -11.16 -8.06
CA ALA A 8 13.49 -11.38 -9.47
C ALA A 8 12.04 -11.70 -9.81
N LYS A 9 11.61 -11.26 -11.00
CA LYS A 9 10.28 -11.55 -11.54
C LYS A 9 10.31 -11.60 -13.06
N THR A 10 9.74 -12.68 -13.60
CA THR A 10 9.59 -12.92 -15.04
C THR A 10 8.12 -13.13 -15.36
N PHE A 11 7.65 -12.61 -16.49
CA PHE A 11 6.34 -12.87 -17.07
C PHE A 11 6.51 -13.51 -18.45
N GLY A 12 6.22 -14.80 -18.57
CA GLY A 12 6.52 -15.57 -19.75
C GLY A 12 8.04 -15.57 -20.03
N GLU A 13 8.47 -15.05 -21.17
CA GLU A 13 9.89 -14.91 -21.52
C GLU A 13 10.51 -13.57 -21.11
N ARG A 14 9.69 -12.62 -20.63
CA ARG A 14 10.14 -11.28 -20.27
C ARG A 14 10.54 -11.20 -18.81
N GLN A 15 11.83 -11.02 -18.55
CA GLN A 15 12.34 -10.66 -17.24
C GLN A 15 12.05 -9.18 -16.95
N VAL A 16 11.35 -8.91 -15.85
CA VAL A 16 10.91 -7.55 -15.47
C VAL A 16 11.70 -7.04 -14.27
N LEU A 17 12.02 -7.92 -13.33
CA LEU A 17 12.92 -7.62 -12.21
C LEU A 17 14.08 -8.59 -12.24
N GLU A 18 15.29 -8.04 -12.11
CA GLU A 18 16.55 -8.81 -12.12
C GLU A 18 17.40 -8.34 -10.95
N ASP A 19 17.57 -9.22 -9.97
CA ASP A 19 18.43 -9.00 -8.80
C ASP A 19 18.22 -7.65 -8.08
N VAL A 20 16.97 -7.25 -7.83
CA VAL A 20 16.66 -5.97 -7.21
C VAL A 20 16.94 -6.02 -5.72
N ASN A 21 17.74 -5.06 -5.24
CA ASN A 21 18.14 -4.92 -3.85
C ASN A 21 17.77 -3.51 -3.35
N LEU A 22 17.23 -3.40 -2.13
CA LEU A 22 16.84 -2.13 -1.54
C LEU A 22 16.88 -2.22 0.00
N GLN A 23 17.37 -1.16 0.63
CA GLN A 23 17.26 -0.98 2.08
C GLN A 23 16.60 0.35 2.39
N VAL A 24 15.62 0.32 3.32
CA VAL A 24 14.87 1.50 3.78
C VAL A 24 14.87 1.50 5.30
N ASN A 25 15.36 2.59 5.90
CA ASN A 25 15.35 2.76 7.34
C ASN A 25 14.06 3.44 7.82
N GLN A 26 13.87 3.48 9.11
CA GLN A 26 12.72 4.18 9.68
C GLN A 26 12.83 5.69 9.43
N GLY A 27 11.78 6.28 8.88
CA GLY A 27 11.74 7.70 8.53
C GLY A 27 12.24 8.04 7.13
N ASP A 28 12.83 7.08 6.41
CA ASP A 28 13.25 7.29 5.03
C ASP A 28 12.05 7.41 4.09
N VAL A 29 12.21 8.27 3.08
CA VAL A 29 11.36 8.34 1.89
C VAL A 29 12.20 7.96 0.69
N VAL A 30 11.85 6.84 0.04
CA VAL A 30 12.58 6.32 -1.13
C VAL A 30 11.71 6.51 -2.37
N VAL A 31 12.29 7.11 -3.40
CA VAL A 31 11.63 7.30 -4.70
C VAL A 31 12.28 6.39 -5.74
N ILE A 32 11.45 5.56 -6.38
CA ILE A 32 11.87 4.67 -7.47
C ILE A 32 11.58 5.35 -8.80
N LEU A 33 12.63 5.69 -9.53
CA LEU A 33 12.53 6.37 -10.83
C LEU A 33 12.79 5.38 -11.97
N GLY A 34 12.17 5.65 -13.11
CA GLY A 34 12.37 4.86 -14.33
C GLY A 34 11.22 5.06 -15.33
N PRO A 35 11.43 4.68 -16.60
CA PRO A 35 10.43 4.81 -17.65
C PRO A 35 9.19 3.94 -17.37
N SER A 36 8.09 4.21 -18.08
CA SER A 36 6.91 3.34 -18.03
C SER A 36 7.28 1.91 -18.47
N GLY A 37 6.76 0.93 -17.75
CA GLY A 37 7.04 -0.48 -18.02
C GLY A 37 8.39 -1.00 -17.52
N SER A 38 9.17 -0.21 -16.74
CA SER A 38 10.45 -0.64 -16.15
C SER A 38 10.32 -1.55 -14.93
N GLY A 39 9.11 -1.92 -14.50
CA GLY A 39 8.91 -2.85 -13.40
C GLY A 39 8.65 -2.20 -12.03
N LYS A 40 8.56 -0.87 -11.91
CA LYS A 40 8.31 -0.16 -10.63
C LYS A 40 7.07 -0.69 -9.89
N THR A 41 5.93 -0.72 -10.56
CA THR A 41 4.68 -1.27 -10.02
C THR A 41 4.80 -2.75 -9.67
N THR A 42 5.47 -3.54 -10.53
CA THR A 42 5.71 -4.96 -10.27
C THR A 42 6.54 -5.16 -9.00
N PHE A 43 7.60 -4.37 -8.83
CA PHE A 43 8.43 -4.41 -7.62
C PHE A 43 7.62 -4.12 -6.36
N LEU A 44 6.87 -3.01 -6.33
CA LEU A 44 6.02 -2.66 -5.20
C LEU A 44 4.98 -3.76 -4.90
N ARG A 45 4.37 -4.35 -5.92
CA ARG A 45 3.41 -5.45 -5.78
C ARG A 45 4.04 -6.73 -5.25
N CYS A 46 5.30 -7.01 -5.58
CA CYS A 46 6.03 -8.14 -5.01
C CYS A 46 6.25 -7.97 -3.50
N LEU A 47 6.53 -6.74 -3.01
CA LEU A 47 6.74 -6.46 -1.59
C LEU A 47 5.50 -6.70 -0.73
N ASN A 48 4.29 -6.52 -1.30
CA ASN A 48 3.02 -6.75 -0.60
C ASN A 48 2.35 -8.09 -0.98
N HIS A 49 3.05 -8.90 -1.80
CA HIS A 49 2.52 -10.15 -2.38
C HIS A 49 1.18 -9.96 -3.11
N LEU A 50 0.99 -8.82 -3.77
CA LEU A 50 -0.04 -8.62 -4.80
C LEU A 50 0.39 -9.27 -6.12
N GLU A 51 1.70 -9.38 -6.32
CA GLU A 51 2.35 -10.18 -7.35
C GLU A 51 3.34 -11.14 -6.68
N LYS A 52 3.38 -12.41 -7.13
CA LYS A 52 4.32 -13.38 -6.60
C LYS A 52 5.69 -13.18 -7.24
N ALA A 53 6.72 -12.91 -6.45
CA ALA A 53 8.11 -12.91 -6.93
C ALA A 53 8.57 -14.34 -7.25
N ASP A 54 9.47 -14.47 -8.21
CA ASP A 54 10.08 -15.78 -8.56
C ASP A 54 11.19 -16.15 -7.59
N SER A 55 11.90 -15.13 -7.08
CA SER A 55 12.90 -15.27 -6.02
C SER A 55 13.02 -13.99 -5.21
N GLY A 56 13.79 -14.05 -4.13
CA GLY A 56 14.16 -12.91 -3.31
C GLY A 56 13.74 -13.04 -1.86
N ARG A 57 14.31 -12.19 -1.03
CA ARG A 57 14.03 -12.11 0.40
C ARG A 57 13.53 -10.72 0.78
N LEU A 58 12.56 -10.67 1.68
CA LEU A 58 12.06 -9.47 2.30
C LEU A 58 12.26 -9.57 3.81
N THR A 59 13.06 -8.68 4.38
CA THR A 59 13.13 -8.50 5.83
C THR A 59 12.29 -7.28 6.21
N LEU A 60 11.29 -7.48 7.06
CA LEU A 60 10.35 -6.45 7.48
C LEU A 60 10.09 -6.56 8.99
N ALA A 61 10.35 -5.48 9.72
CA ALA A 61 10.20 -5.44 11.18
C ALA A 61 10.91 -6.61 11.89
N GLY A 62 12.16 -6.91 11.48
CA GLY A 62 13.01 -7.94 12.09
C GLY A 62 12.72 -9.37 11.68
N LYS A 63 11.74 -9.63 10.82
CA LYS A 63 11.45 -10.97 10.30
C LYS A 63 11.75 -11.05 8.81
N THR A 64 12.46 -12.11 8.40
CA THR A 64 12.83 -12.39 7.01
C THR A 64 11.87 -13.40 6.39
N TYR A 65 11.44 -13.13 5.16
CA TYR A 65 10.53 -13.93 4.35
C TYR A 65 11.20 -14.31 3.03
N ASP A 66 11.07 -15.57 2.59
CA ASP A 66 11.37 -16.01 1.23
C ASP A 66 10.15 -15.72 0.35
N LEU A 67 10.25 -14.73 -0.53
CA LEU A 67 9.13 -14.26 -1.35
C LEU A 67 8.60 -15.28 -2.36
N ALA A 68 9.42 -16.27 -2.74
CA ALA A 68 9.00 -17.36 -3.62
C ALA A 68 8.16 -18.42 -2.89
N LYS A 69 8.29 -18.53 -1.55
CA LYS A 69 7.75 -19.64 -0.74
C LYS A 69 6.92 -19.17 0.46
N LEU A 70 6.19 -18.06 0.31
CA LEU A 70 5.36 -17.52 1.39
C LEU A 70 4.18 -18.44 1.74
N SER A 71 4.00 -18.72 3.02
CA SER A 71 2.78 -19.32 3.54
C SER A 71 1.64 -18.28 3.57
N LYS A 72 0.38 -18.75 3.67
CA LYS A 72 -0.78 -17.86 3.87
C LYS A 72 -0.62 -16.96 5.10
N LYS A 73 0.01 -17.46 6.16
CA LYS A 73 0.30 -16.72 7.38
C LYS A 73 1.32 -15.61 7.12
N ASP A 74 2.40 -15.90 6.40
CA ASP A 74 3.43 -14.90 6.06
C ASP A 74 2.85 -13.77 5.19
N ILE A 75 2.02 -14.12 4.20
CA ILE A 75 1.32 -13.13 3.36
C ILE A 75 0.45 -12.21 4.21
N LEU A 76 -0.31 -12.77 5.15
CA LEU A 76 -1.15 -11.99 6.06
C LEU A 76 -0.30 -11.05 6.94
N GLU A 77 0.80 -11.55 7.50
CA GLU A 77 1.73 -10.76 8.32
C GLU A 77 2.35 -9.60 7.53
N ILE A 78 2.83 -9.84 6.30
CA ILE A 78 3.38 -8.82 5.42
C ILE A 78 2.31 -7.74 5.15
N ARG A 79 1.09 -8.14 4.77
CA ARG A 79 -0.02 -7.22 4.51
C ARG A 79 -0.50 -6.48 5.74
N GLN A 80 -0.31 -7.03 6.92
CA GLN A 80 -0.58 -6.32 8.17
C GLN A 80 0.45 -5.24 8.51
N LYS A 81 1.69 -5.40 8.07
CA LYS A 81 2.79 -4.46 8.29
C LYS A 81 2.95 -3.43 7.18
N THR A 82 2.33 -3.65 6.04
CA THR A 82 2.40 -2.75 4.88
C THR A 82 1.03 -2.15 4.55
N ALA A 83 1.03 -0.98 3.92
CA ALA A 83 -0.14 -0.43 3.26
C ALA A 83 0.21 -0.09 1.81
N PHE A 84 -0.75 -0.26 0.91
CA PHE A 84 -0.57 0.00 -0.51
C PHE A 84 -1.52 1.10 -0.98
N VAL A 85 -0.98 2.13 -1.62
CA VAL A 85 -1.73 3.20 -2.29
C VAL A 85 -1.62 2.98 -3.80
N PHE A 86 -2.74 2.72 -4.44
CA PHE A 86 -2.83 2.41 -5.86
C PHE A 86 -2.90 3.68 -6.71
N GLN A 87 -2.40 3.60 -7.93
CA GLN A 87 -2.49 4.66 -8.95
C GLN A 87 -3.94 5.09 -9.22
N HIS A 88 -4.89 4.18 -9.25
CA HIS A 88 -6.31 4.42 -9.53
C HIS A 88 -7.18 4.43 -8.27
N TYR A 89 -6.69 4.93 -7.14
CA TYR A 89 -7.38 5.11 -5.85
C TYR A 89 -7.98 3.83 -5.25
N ASN A 90 -8.63 2.99 -6.04
CA ASN A 90 -9.32 1.74 -5.66
C ASN A 90 -10.23 1.94 -4.44
N LEU A 91 -11.04 3.00 -4.48
CA LEU A 91 -12.07 3.23 -3.49
C LEU A 91 -13.30 2.38 -3.81
N PHE A 92 -13.99 1.93 -2.77
CA PHE A 92 -15.29 1.28 -2.91
C PHE A 92 -16.32 2.33 -3.31
N ALA A 93 -16.87 2.24 -4.53
CA ALA A 93 -17.78 3.23 -5.09
C ALA A 93 -19.10 3.38 -4.30
N ASN A 94 -19.52 2.32 -3.61
CA ASN A 94 -20.73 2.25 -2.79
C ASN A 94 -20.51 2.57 -1.31
N LYS A 95 -19.34 3.10 -0.96
CA LYS A 95 -18.98 3.51 0.42
C LYS A 95 -18.55 4.97 0.45
N THR A 96 -18.86 5.66 1.53
CA THR A 96 -18.39 7.02 1.76
C THR A 96 -16.88 7.07 1.98
N ALA A 97 -16.29 8.28 2.01
CA ALA A 97 -14.89 8.48 2.32
C ALA A 97 -14.49 7.85 3.66
N LEU A 98 -15.30 8.07 4.69
CA LEU A 98 -15.10 7.48 6.02
C LEU A 98 -15.19 5.95 5.99
N GLU A 99 -16.24 5.41 5.37
CA GLU A 99 -16.46 3.96 5.26
C GLU A 99 -15.34 3.25 4.49
N ASN A 100 -14.77 3.90 3.46
CA ASN A 100 -13.61 3.39 2.73
C ASN A 100 -12.39 3.17 3.63
N ILE A 101 -12.20 4.03 4.63
CA ILE A 101 -11.11 3.89 5.60
C ILE A 101 -11.46 2.86 6.67
N LEU A 102 -12.70 2.89 7.17
CA LEU A 102 -13.19 1.96 8.20
C LEU A 102 -13.12 0.50 7.76
N GLU A 103 -13.32 0.20 6.47
CA GLU A 103 -13.25 -1.15 5.93
C GLU A 103 -11.91 -1.83 6.25
N GLY A 104 -10.80 -1.15 5.99
CA GLY A 104 -9.46 -1.64 6.30
C GLY A 104 -9.21 -1.85 7.79
N LEU A 105 -9.76 -0.98 8.62
CA LEU A 105 -9.59 -1.04 10.06
C LEU A 105 -10.43 -2.14 10.70
N ILE A 106 -11.73 -2.19 10.39
CA ILE A 106 -12.68 -3.09 11.05
C ILE A 106 -12.59 -4.50 10.46
N VAL A 107 -12.64 -4.61 9.12
CA VAL A 107 -12.72 -5.92 8.46
C VAL A 107 -11.36 -6.60 8.41
N ALA A 108 -10.32 -5.89 7.95
CA ALA A 108 -9.01 -6.48 7.76
C ALA A 108 -8.17 -6.54 9.05
N ARG A 109 -8.25 -5.50 9.91
CA ARG A 109 -7.42 -5.36 11.10
C ARG A 109 -8.14 -5.73 12.40
N LYS A 110 -9.46 -5.94 12.37
CA LYS A 110 -10.28 -6.26 13.54
C LYS A 110 -10.19 -5.20 14.65
N VAL A 111 -9.96 -3.94 14.29
CA VAL A 111 -9.95 -2.82 15.23
C VAL A 111 -11.36 -2.59 15.76
N PRO A 112 -11.55 -2.40 17.08
CA PRO A 112 -12.86 -2.06 17.65
C PRO A 112 -13.46 -0.82 16.98
N LYS A 113 -14.78 -0.82 16.76
CA LYS A 113 -15.49 0.20 15.96
C LYS A 113 -15.22 1.63 16.44
N GLU A 114 -15.23 1.85 17.74
CA GLU A 114 -15.00 3.18 18.32
C GLU A 114 -13.59 3.69 18.05
N GLU A 115 -12.58 2.82 18.21
CA GLU A 115 -11.20 3.16 17.91
C GLU A 115 -10.98 3.34 16.40
N ALA A 116 -11.60 2.50 15.57
CA ALA A 116 -11.54 2.61 14.12
C ALA A 116 -12.11 3.96 13.64
N LEU A 117 -13.21 4.41 14.22
CA LEU A 117 -13.81 5.72 13.89
C LEU A 117 -12.85 6.87 14.21
N LYS A 118 -12.28 6.90 15.41
CA LYS A 118 -11.30 7.93 15.81
C LYS A 118 -10.08 7.94 14.89
N ARG A 119 -9.55 6.76 14.52
CA ARG A 119 -8.42 6.66 13.60
C ARG A 119 -8.76 7.13 12.19
N ALA A 120 -9.96 6.79 11.70
CA ALA A 120 -10.40 7.16 10.36
C ALA A 120 -10.63 8.67 10.23
N GLU A 121 -11.29 9.29 11.21
CA GLU A 121 -11.49 10.74 11.24
C GLU A 121 -10.16 11.50 11.35
N SER A 122 -9.26 11.06 12.23
CA SER A 122 -7.91 11.63 12.33
C SER A 122 -7.11 11.50 11.03
N ALA A 123 -7.26 10.39 10.29
CA ALA A 123 -6.61 10.21 9.00
C ALA A 123 -7.18 11.15 7.93
N LEU A 124 -8.51 11.35 7.91
CA LEU A 124 -9.17 12.32 7.03
C LEU A 124 -8.75 13.75 7.34
N GLU A 125 -8.61 14.10 8.61
CA GLU A 125 -8.13 15.40 9.05
C GLU A 125 -6.71 15.69 8.56
N LYS A 126 -5.79 14.71 8.67
CA LYS A 126 -4.41 14.83 8.18
C LYS A 126 -4.29 15.10 6.68
N VAL A 127 -5.24 14.64 5.89
CA VAL A 127 -5.28 14.90 4.44
C VAL A 127 -6.20 16.07 4.05
N GLY A 128 -6.77 16.78 5.06
CA GLY A 128 -7.63 17.94 4.86
C GLY A 128 -9.01 17.62 4.29
N LEU A 129 -9.54 16.41 4.55
CA LEU A 129 -10.81 15.93 3.98
C LEU A 129 -11.87 15.53 5.02
N LEU A 130 -11.73 15.93 6.29
CA LEU A 130 -12.70 15.57 7.32
C LEU A 130 -14.12 16.06 6.99
N ALA A 131 -14.25 17.26 6.40
CA ALA A 131 -15.55 17.81 5.97
C ALA A 131 -16.24 16.99 4.86
N TYR A 132 -15.49 16.12 4.17
CA TYR A 132 -15.99 15.28 3.08
C TYR A 132 -16.22 13.82 3.52
N LYS A 133 -16.23 13.53 4.80
CA LYS A 133 -16.28 12.16 5.35
C LYS A 133 -17.48 11.34 4.86
N ASP A 134 -18.61 12.01 4.63
CA ASP A 134 -19.87 11.39 4.23
C ASP A 134 -20.09 11.40 2.70
N TYR A 135 -19.12 11.88 1.92
CA TYR A 135 -19.19 11.92 0.45
C TYR A 135 -18.78 10.58 -0.17
N TYR A 136 -19.48 10.19 -1.23
CA TYR A 136 -19.12 9.03 -2.06
C TYR A 136 -18.03 9.39 -3.07
N PRO A 137 -17.24 8.42 -3.58
CA PRO A 137 -16.19 8.68 -4.55
C PRO A 137 -16.66 9.45 -5.79
N SER A 138 -17.87 9.21 -6.27
CA SER A 138 -18.47 9.92 -7.41
C SER A 138 -18.69 11.43 -7.19
N GLN A 139 -18.68 11.87 -5.95
CA GLN A 139 -18.87 13.28 -5.55
C GLN A 139 -17.54 14.00 -5.29
N LEU A 140 -16.41 13.30 -5.47
CA LEU A 140 -15.07 13.75 -5.12
C LEU A 140 -14.19 13.89 -6.36
N SER A 141 -13.35 14.93 -6.39
CA SER A 141 -12.33 15.06 -7.43
C SER A 141 -11.29 13.93 -7.36
N GLY A 142 -10.54 13.69 -8.44
CA GLY A 142 -9.47 12.70 -8.48
C GLY A 142 -8.44 12.90 -7.36
N GLY A 143 -8.01 14.15 -7.14
CA GLY A 143 -7.09 14.47 -6.07
C GLY A 143 -7.67 14.26 -4.66
N GLN A 144 -8.99 14.46 -4.46
CA GLN A 144 -9.66 14.10 -3.21
C GLN A 144 -9.71 12.58 -3.01
N GLN A 145 -10.06 11.84 -4.05
CA GLN A 145 -10.08 10.37 -4.01
C GLN A 145 -8.69 9.81 -3.69
N GLN A 146 -7.64 10.36 -4.30
CA GLN A 146 -6.25 9.99 -4.02
C GLN A 146 -5.89 10.23 -2.55
N ARG A 147 -6.23 11.39 -1.99
CA ARG A 147 -5.99 11.71 -0.59
C ARG A 147 -6.76 10.78 0.36
N ILE A 148 -7.96 10.33 0.01
CA ILE A 148 -8.69 9.30 0.78
C ILE A 148 -7.94 7.96 0.72
N GLY A 149 -7.39 7.57 -0.43
CA GLY A 149 -6.53 6.39 -0.57
C GLY A 149 -5.31 6.44 0.35
N ILE A 150 -4.68 7.62 0.45
CA ILE A 150 -3.57 7.87 1.38
C ILE A 150 -4.05 7.82 2.83
N ALA A 151 -5.18 8.45 3.17
CA ALA A 151 -5.76 8.40 4.51
C ALA A 151 -6.07 6.96 4.95
N ARG A 152 -6.60 6.13 4.05
CA ARG A 152 -6.83 4.69 4.27
C ARG A 152 -5.53 3.95 4.61
N ALA A 153 -4.43 4.28 3.92
CA ALA A 153 -3.13 3.68 4.17
C ALA A 153 -2.53 4.14 5.52
N ILE A 154 -2.66 5.40 5.88
CA ILE A 154 -2.15 5.94 7.15
C ILE A 154 -2.94 5.42 8.37
N ALA A 155 -4.26 5.28 8.23
CA ALA A 155 -5.15 4.90 9.32
C ALA A 155 -4.81 3.53 9.94
N VAL A 156 -4.31 2.59 9.14
CA VAL A 156 -3.93 1.25 9.60
C VAL A 156 -2.58 1.21 10.32
N LYS A 157 -1.85 2.33 10.41
CA LYS A 157 -0.53 2.48 11.06
C LYS A 157 0.46 1.41 10.60
N PRO A 158 0.78 1.34 9.30
CA PRO A 158 1.70 0.35 8.78
C PRO A 158 3.17 0.68 9.14
N GLU A 159 4.05 -0.32 9.06
CA GLU A 159 5.50 -0.13 9.14
C GLU A 159 6.06 0.54 7.86
N VAL A 160 5.43 0.26 6.71
CA VAL A 160 5.82 0.77 5.40
C VAL A 160 4.58 1.09 4.56
N ILE A 161 4.60 2.24 3.89
CA ILE A 161 3.60 2.61 2.88
C ILE A 161 4.25 2.48 1.51
N LEU A 162 3.63 1.70 0.63
CA LEU A 162 4.00 1.52 -0.76
C LEU A 162 3.09 2.37 -1.63
N LEU A 163 3.67 3.31 -2.37
CA LEU A 163 2.93 4.29 -3.19
C LEU A 163 3.22 4.01 -4.67
N ASP A 164 2.21 3.61 -5.43
CA ASP A 164 2.32 3.33 -6.87
C ASP A 164 1.79 4.53 -7.65
N GLU A 165 2.71 5.34 -8.20
CA GLU A 165 2.44 6.57 -8.96
C GLU A 165 1.40 7.49 -8.30
N PRO A 166 1.62 7.95 -7.05
CA PRO A 166 0.60 8.63 -6.25
C PRO A 166 0.23 10.03 -6.77
N THR A 167 0.97 10.58 -7.71
CA THR A 167 0.77 11.93 -8.26
C THR A 167 0.20 11.95 -9.67
N SER A 168 0.07 10.81 -10.34
CA SER A 168 -0.38 10.72 -11.73
C SER A 168 -1.81 11.24 -11.99
N ALA A 169 -2.56 11.51 -10.93
CA ALA A 169 -3.94 12.02 -10.99
C ALA A 169 -4.09 13.42 -10.37
N LEU A 170 -3.00 14.12 -10.11
CA LEU A 170 -3.00 15.46 -9.51
C LEU A 170 -2.75 16.57 -10.54
N ASP A 171 -2.67 16.25 -11.83
CA ASP A 171 -2.57 17.20 -12.93
C ASP A 171 -3.92 17.80 -13.30
#